data_e3761864ccda888efd36ebda8f8ae6a6
#
_entry.id   e3761864ccda888efd36ebda8f8ae6a6
#
_cell.length_a   1.000
_cell.length_b   1.000
_cell.length_c   1.000
_cell.angle_alpha   90.00
_cell.angle_beta   90.00
_cell.angle_gamma   90.00
#
_symmetry.space_group_name_H-M   'P 1'
#
loop_
_entity.id
_entity.type
_entity.pdbx_description
1 polymer ?
#
loop_
_entity_poly.entity_id
_entity_poly.type
_entity_poly.pdbx_seq_one_letter_code
_entity_poly.pdbx_strand_id
1 'polypeptide(L)'
;QALTLSLFGCISFAIFGIGYGLFVGSNAIMLDGIFTLFSMGMTGLGLITAYLVTRPSDSRFQYGYAHFEPITNVINGTVILLLCLGALYSGITSLLEGGREIDLGHALIYAAVCTFFCAIIYRIEAGVAERLNSELVRVDAKEWLVDTLLSATLLIGFVVAIGLDALGYGHYNRYIDPVLVTLLALCATLIPIKVLGRNLREVLKIAPKGDVSARVESEIDALRQRHGIECYSHLAKSGRRFDLELNILVAPGQEWPVERQDALRQELWSRLGDTLGDAWLSVCFTREKRWL
;
A
#
# COMPACT_ATOMS: atom_id res chain seq x y z
N GLN A 1 -20.41 -11.45 7.52
CA GLN A 1 -20.34 -11.66 8.98
C GLN A 1 -18.90 -11.56 9.50
N ALA A 2 -17.89 -12.23 8.90
CA ALA A 2 -16.48 -12.13 9.34
C ALA A 2 -15.98 -10.68 9.25
N LEU A 3 -16.06 -10.05 8.09
CA LEU A 3 -15.66 -8.66 7.88
C LEU A 3 -16.44 -7.64 8.75
N THR A 4 -17.68 -7.95 9.12
CA THR A 4 -18.45 -7.11 10.04
C THR A 4 -17.90 -7.25 11.46
N LEU A 5 -17.50 -8.45 11.87
CA LEU A 5 -16.84 -8.70 13.14
C LEU A 5 -15.50 -7.97 13.22
N SER A 6 -14.69 -8.05 12.15
CA SER A 6 -13.43 -7.32 12.00
C SER A 6 -13.63 -5.81 12.17
N LEU A 7 -14.60 -5.21 11.47
CA LEU A 7 -14.89 -3.78 11.55
C LEU A 7 -15.24 -3.35 12.99
N PHE A 8 -16.12 -4.09 13.68
CA PHE A 8 -16.43 -3.81 15.08
C PHE A 8 -15.22 -4.02 15.99
N GLY A 9 -14.40 -5.02 15.70
CA GLY A 9 -13.13 -5.26 16.39
C GLY A 9 -12.18 -4.06 16.26
N CYS A 10 -11.95 -3.57 15.06
CA CYS A 10 -11.11 -2.41 14.80
C CYS A 10 -11.61 -1.14 15.52
N ILE A 11 -12.91 -0.86 15.46
CA ILE A 11 -13.50 0.30 16.16
C ILE A 11 -13.28 0.18 17.67
N SER A 12 -13.58 -0.99 18.23
CA SER A 12 -13.42 -1.23 19.67
C SER A 12 -11.97 -1.12 20.11
N PHE A 13 -11.04 -1.67 19.31
CA PHE A 13 -9.61 -1.63 19.55
C PHE A 13 -9.08 -0.19 19.50
N ALA A 14 -9.46 0.59 18.48
CA ALA A 14 -9.02 1.98 18.33
C ALA A 14 -9.49 2.85 19.52
N ILE A 15 -10.77 2.76 19.89
CA ILE A 15 -11.33 3.51 21.02
C ILE A 15 -10.65 3.10 22.34
N PHE A 16 -10.49 1.80 22.55
CA PHE A 16 -9.82 1.28 23.74
C PHE A 16 -8.35 1.68 23.80
N GLY A 17 -7.61 1.56 22.69
CA GLY A 17 -6.19 1.94 22.60
C GLY A 17 -5.96 3.42 22.89
N ILE A 18 -6.72 4.30 22.24
CA ILE A 18 -6.59 5.75 22.44
C ILE A 18 -6.99 6.12 23.89
N GLY A 19 -8.15 5.67 24.34
CA GLY A 19 -8.66 6.00 25.69
C GLY A 19 -7.75 5.47 26.80
N TYR A 20 -7.33 4.22 26.68
CA TYR A 20 -6.45 3.59 27.68
C TYR A 20 -5.02 4.14 27.64
N GLY A 21 -4.49 4.45 26.44
CA GLY A 21 -3.20 5.11 26.29
C GLY A 21 -3.12 6.47 26.97
N LEU A 22 -4.20 7.26 26.86
CA LEU A 22 -4.34 8.53 27.58
C LEU A 22 -4.41 8.32 29.10
N PHE A 23 -5.14 7.30 29.56
CA PHE A 23 -5.29 6.99 30.98
C PHE A 23 -3.96 6.56 31.61
N VAL A 24 -3.20 5.69 30.95
CA VAL A 24 -1.92 5.15 31.43
C VAL A 24 -0.76 6.11 31.19
N GLY A 25 -0.94 7.10 30.29
CA GLY A 25 0.12 8.01 29.88
C GLY A 25 1.15 7.40 28.91
N SER A 26 0.83 6.28 28.26
CA SER A 26 1.70 5.62 27.27
C SER A 26 1.43 6.12 25.85
N ASN A 27 2.45 6.73 25.25
CA ASN A 27 2.39 7.13 23.84
C ASN A 27 2.41 5.92 22.90
N ALA A 28 3.04 4.81 23.27
CA ALA A 28 3.04 3.59 22.47
C ALA A 28 1.62 3.03 22.34
N ILE A 29 0.89 2.93 23.45
CA ILE A 29 -0.50 2.43 23.47
C ILE A 29 -1.44 3.37 22.70
N MET A 30 -1.32 4.67 22.92
CA MET A 30 -2.12 5.68 22.21
C MET A 30 -1.88 5.62 20.70
N LEU A 31 -0.61 5.46 20.30
CA LEU A 31 -0.22 5.38 18.91
C LEU A 31 -0.79 4.14 18.22
N ASP A 32 -0.77 2.99 18.89
CA ASP A 32 -1.34 1.74 18.41
C ASP A 32 -2.85 1.90 18.08
N GLY A 33 -3.62 2.52 18.99
CA GLY A 33 -5.03 2.85 18.75
C GLY A 33 -5.25 3.86 17.61
N ILE A 34 -4.38 4.86 17.47
CA ILE A 34 -4.43 5.83 16.37
C ILE A 34 -4.14 5.16 15.03
N PHE A 35 -3.11 4.31 14.95
CA PHE A 35 -2.82 3.56 13.73
C PHE A 35 -3.99 2.70 13.28
N THR A 36 -4.63 1.99 14.22
CA THR A 36 -5.81 1.16 13.93
C THR A 36 -6.97 2.00 13.37
N LEU A 37 -7.24 3.17 13.96
CA LEU A 37 -8.29 4.07 13.48
C LEU A 37 -8.01 4.55 12.04
N PHE A 38 -6.77 4.93 11.75
CA PHE A 38 -6.38 5.35 10.41
C PHE A 38 -6.41 4.19 9.41
N SER A 39 -5.93 3.00 9.78
CA SER A 39 -5.98 1.80 8.94
C SER A 39 -7.42 1.50 8.51
N MET A 40 -8.36 1.52 9.45
CA MET A 40 -9.79 1.35 9.17
C MET A 40 -10.33 2.40 8.18
N GLY A 41 -10.00 3.68 8.38
CA GLY A 41 -10.39 4.76 7.47
C GLY A 41 -9.84 4.56 6.05
N MET A 42 -8.60 4.10 5.96
CA MET A 42 -7.93 3.85 4.68
C MET A 42 -8.47 2.61 3.97
N THR A 43 -8.85 1.56 4.72
CA THR A 43 -9.56 0.40 4.17
C THR A 43 -10.89 0.83 3.55
N GLY A 44 -11.66 1.69 4.23
CA GLY A 44 -12.88 2.28 3.69
C GLY A 44 -12.64 3.05 2.38
N LEU A 45 -11.60 3.89 2.34
CA LEU A 45 -11.21 4.63 1.12
C LEU A 45 -10.77 3.67 0.00
N GLY A 46 -10.06 2.60 0.35
CA GLY A 46 -9.66 1.53 -0.58
C GLY A 46 -10.87 0.82 -1.21
N LEU A 47 -11.91 0.52 -0.43
CA LEU A 47 -13.15 -0.08 -0.92
C LEU A 47 -13.90 0.85 -1.88
N ILE A 48 -13.97 2.15 -1.57
CA ILE A 48 -14.55 3.17 -2.46
C ILE A 48 -13.76 3.21 -3.78
N THR A 49 -12.44 3.22 -3.71
CA THR A 49 -11.56 3.21 -4.87
C THR A 49 -11.73 1.95 -5.70
N ALA A 50 -11.76 0.77 -5.06
CA ALA A 50 -11.98 -0.51 -5.73
C ALA A 50 -13.33 -0.52 -6.48
N TYR A 51 -14.38 0.05 -5.89
CA TYR A 51 -15.66 0.21 -6.55
C TYR A 51 -15.59 1.18 -7.73
N LEU A 52 -14.90 2.33 -7.59
CA LEU A 52 -14.75 3.30 -8.67
C LEU A 52 -14.01 2.72 -9.87
N VAL A 53 -12.94 1.99 -9.63
CA VAL A 53 -12.09 1.40 -10.70
C VAL A 53 -12.86 0.35 -11.54
N THR A 54 -13.92 -0.26 -11.00
CA THR A 54 -14.77 -1.18 -11.75
C THR A 54 -15.81 -0.48 -12.63
N ARG A 55 -15.99 0.83 -12.49
CA ARG A 55 -16.94 1.59 -13.32
C ARG A 55 -16.39 1.77 -14.74
N PRO A 56 -17.25 1.69 -15.75
CA PRO A 56 -16.89 2.05 -17.12
C PRO A 56 -16.55 3.54 -17.20
N SER A 57 -15.80 3.92 -18.22
CA SER A 57 -15.55 5.33 -18.55
C SER A 57 -16.87 6.09 -18.79
N ASP A 58 -16.90 7.34 -18.39
CA ASP A 58 -18.05 8.25 -18.58
C ASP A 58 -17.60 9.59 -19.17
N SER A 59 -18.54 10.53 -19.34
CA SER A 59 -18.26 11.84 -19.91
C SER A 59 -17.30 12.69 -19.08
N ARG A 60 -17.16 12.42 -17.77
CA ARG A 60 -16.24 13.12 -16.85
C ARG A 60 -14.86 12.47 -16.81
N PHE A 61 -14.82 11.13 -16.85
CA PHE A 61 -13.60 10.33 -16.79
C PHE A 61 -13.51 9.44 -18.04
N GLN A 62 -13.20 10.09 -19.16
CA GLN A 62 -13.16 9.43 -20.48
C GLN A 62 -12.13 8.31 -20.58
N TYR A 63 -11.03 8.43 -19.83
CA TYR A 63 -10.02 7.38 -19.70
C TYR A 63 -10.29 6.38 -18.57
N GLY A 64 -11.51 6.42 -17.99
CA GLY A 64 -11.88 5.55 -16.86
C GLY A 64 -11.28 5.99 -15.54
N TYR A 65 -11.42 5.14 -14.52
CA TYR A 65 -11.13 5.45 -13.11
C TYR A 65 -9.85 4.79 -12.57
N ALA A 66 -9.05 4.12 -13.41
CA ALA A 66 -7.88 3.36 -12.97
C ALA A 66 -6.86 4.20 -12.19
N HIS A 67 -6.71 5.49 -12.51
CA HIS A 67 -5.80 6.42 -11.86
C HIS A 67 -6.16 6.74 -10.39
N PHE A 68 -7.40 6.45 -9.94
CA PHE A 68 -7.77 6.62 -8.54
C PHE A 68 -7.02 5.65 -7.61
N GLU A 69 -6.64 4.46 -8.10
CA GLU A 69 -5.92 3.47 -7.29
C GLU A 69 -4.55 3.99 -6.81
N PRO A 70 -3.64 4.45 -7.68
CA PRO A 70 -2.37 5.00 -7.23
C PRO A 70 -2.52 6.31 -6.45
N ILE A 71 -3.52 7.16 -6.74
CA ILE A 71 -3.80 8.39 -5.97
C ILE A 71 -4.19 8.03 -4.53
N THR A 72 -5.12 7.09 -4.35
CA THR A 72 -5.53 6.61 -3.02
C THR A 72 -4.35 6.05 -2.24
N ASN A 73 -3.50 5.26 -2.90
CA ASN A 73 -2.30 4.71 -2.27
C ASN A 73 -1.27 5.80 -1.88
N VAL A 74 -1.15 6.88 -2.67
CA VAL A 74 -0.31 8.03 -2.32
C VAL A 74 -0.88 8.76 -1.10
N ILE A 75 -2.18 8.98 -1.03
CA ILE A 75 -2.83 9.61 0.13
C ILE A 75 -2.59 8.75 1.37
N ASN A 76 -2.86 7.44 1.28
CA ASN A 76 -2.65 6.49 2.37
C ASN A 76 -1.18 6.49 2.84
N GLY A 77 -0.25 6.29 1.92
CA GLY A 77 1.18 6.28 2.23
C GLY A 77 1.65 7.59 2.87
N THR A 78 1.11 8.75 2.43
CA THR A 78 1.45 10.05 3.00
C THR A 78 0.95 10.19 4.43
N VAL A 79 -0.30 9.81 4.70
CA VAL A 79 -0.89 9.88 6.05
C VAL A 79 -0.11 8.97 7.01
N ILE A 80 0.16 7.72 6.64
CA ILE A 80 0.92 6.79 7.48
C ILE A 80 2.35 7.32 7.71
N LEU A 81 3.00 7.86 6.67
CA LEU A 81 4.35 8.43 6.82
C LEU A 81 4.37 9.59 7.80
N LEU A 82 3.39 10.50 7.74
CA LEU A 82 3.29 11.63 8.68
C LEU A 82 3.06 11.15 10.12
N LEU A 83 2.23 10.12 10.31
CA LEU A 83 2.03 9.50 11.63
C LEU A 83 3.33 8.88 12.15
N CYS A 84 4.05 8.12 11.32
CA CYS A 84 5.34 7.54 11.70
C CYS A 84 6.37 8.61 12.07
N LEU A 85 6.47 9.69 11.29
CA LEU A 85 7.38 10.81 11.59
C LEU A 85 7.00 11.52 12.89
N GLY A 86 5.71 11.75 13.14
CA GLY A 86 5.22 12.30 14.40
C GLY A 86 5.55 11.41 15.60
N ALA A 87 5.39 10.09 15.44
CA ALA A 87 5.74 9.10 16.46
C ALA A 87 7.26 9.07 16.74
N LEU A 88 8.09 9.10 15.67
CA LEU A 88 9.55 9.19 15.79
C LEU A 88 9.96 10.46 16.53
N TYR A 89 9.38 11.60 16.17
CA TYR A 89 9.64 12.86 16.86
C TYR A 89 9.27 12.77 18.33
N SER A 90 8.07 12.27 18.66
CA SER A 90 7.62 12.10 20.05
C SER A 90 8.50 11.13 20.84
N GLY A 91 8.90 10.00 20.26
CA GLY A 91 9.77 9.03 20.91
C GLY A 91 11.17 9.59 21.18
N ILE A 92 11.79 10.25 20.18
CA ILE A 92 13.14 10.83 20.32
C ILE A 92 13.14 11.96 21.33
N THR A 93 12.17 12.88 21.29
CA THR A 93 12.09 13.99 22.27
C THR A 93 11.91 13.45 23.68
N SER A 94 11.05 12.45 23.88
CA SER A 94 10.86 11.79 25.17
C SER A 94 12.16 11.16 25.70
N LEU A 95 12.96 10.54 24.83
CA LEU A 95 14.27 9.98 25.20
C LEU A 95 15.25 11.07 25.64
N LEU A 96 15.29 12.20 24.95
CA LEU A 96 16.17 13.32 25.23
C LEU A 96 15.78 14.08 26.53
N GLU A 97 14.49 14.12 26.83
CA GLU A 97 13.94 14.75 28.03
C GLU A 97 14.05 13.87 29.30
N GLY A 98 14.62 12.68 29.18
CA GLY A 98 14.89 11.81 30.33
C GLY A 98 13.87 10.67 30.50
N GLY A 99 13.10 10.38 29.47
CA GLY A 99 12.11 9.30 29.45
C GLY A 99 10.73 9.76 29.95
N ARG A 100 9.81 8.81 30.03
CA ARG A 100 8.43 9.04 30.48
C ARG A 100 8.03 8.03 31.54
N GLU A 101 7.45 8.49 32.62
CA GLU A 101 6.87 7.60 33.62
C GLU A 101 5.52 7.11 33.14
N ILE A 102 5.34 5.79 33.13
CA ILE A 102 4.10 5.11 32.80
C ILE A 102 3.76 4.10 33.90
N ASP A 103 2.46 3.83 34.05
CA ASP A 103 2.02 2.75 34.93
C ASP A 103 2.21 1.41 34.19
N LEU A 104 3.33 0.74 34.49
CA LEU A 104 3.71 -0.54 33.87
C LEU A 104 2.68 -1.63 34.08
N GLY A 105 2.00 -1.65 35.24
CA GLY A 105 0.97 -2.66 35.52
C GLY A 105 -0.22 -2.55 34.59
N HIS A 106 -0.75 -1.35 34.42
CA HIS A 106 -1.82 -1.09 33.48
C HIS A 106 -1.39 -1.24 32.01
N ALA A 107 -0.17 -0.78 31.65
CA ALA A 107 0.36 -0.95 30.30
C ALA A 107 0.52 -2.42 29.92
N LEU A 108 0.97 -3.27 30.85
CA LEU A 108 1.08 -4.72 30.63
C LEU A 108 -0.29 -5.36 30.43
N ILE A 109 -1.28 -5.00 31.24
CA ILE A 109 -2.65 -5.52 31.08
C ILE A 109 -3.22 -5.15 29.71
N TYR A 110 -3.06 -3.90 29.28
CA TYR A 110 -3.46 -3.47 27.95
C TYR A 110 -2.82 -4.33 26.85
N ALA A 111 -1.48 -4.41 26.85
CA ALA A 111 -0.75 -5.16 25.83
C ALA A 111 -1.14 -6.64 25.79
N ALA A 112 -1.37 -7.25 26.95
CA ALA A 112 -1.84 -8.64 27.04
C ALA A 112 -3.26 -8.80 26.46
N VAL A 113 -4.19 -7.93 26.85
CA VAL A 113 -5.59 -7.95 26.34
C VAL A 113 -5.60 -7.75 24.82
N CYS A 114 -4.86 -6.76 24.31
CA CYS A 114 -4.81 -6.48 22.88
C CYS A 114 -4.18 -7.63 22.09
N THR A 115 -3.05 -8.17 22.54
CA THR A 115 -2.40 -9.31 21.87
C THR A 115 -3.35 -10.52 21.80
N PHE A 116 -4.05 -10.81 22.89
CA PHE A 116 -4.99 -11.94 22.94
C PHE A 116 -6.22 -11.70 22.04
N PHE A 117 -6.75 -10.50 22.07
CA PHE A 117 -7.89 -10.10 21.25
C PHE A 117 -7.56 -10.18 19.75
N CYS A 118 -6.46 -9.57 19.31
CA CYS A 118 -6.02 -9.62 17.92
C CYS A 118 -5.74 -11.06 17.47
N ALA A 119 -5.08 -11.88 18.31
CA ALA A 119 -4.80 -13.27 18.01
C ALA A 119 -6.08 -14.12 17.86
N ILE A 120 -7.12 -13.85 18.65
CA ILE A 120 -8.42 -14.53 18.55
C ILE A 120 -9.09 -14.18 17.22
N ILE A 121 -9.16 -12.88 16.87
CA ILE A 121 -9.77 -12.44 15.60
C ILE A 121 -8.99 -13.01 14.41
N TYR A 122 -7.68 -12.93 14.43
CA TYR A 122 -6.83 -13.55 13.41
C TYR A 122 -7.17 -15.03 13.20
N ARG A 123 -7.28 -15.82 14.28
CA ARG A 123 -7.61 -17.25 14.17
C ARG A 123 -8.99 -17.50 13.61
N ILE A 124 -9.98 -16.72 14.02
CA ILE A 124 -11.34 -16.82 13.50
C ILE A 124 -11.36 -16.54 11.99
N GLU A 125 -10.75 -15.44 11.59
CA GLU A 125 -10.75 -15.00 10.19
C GLU A 125 -9.91 -15.90 9.28
N ALA A 126 -8.74 -16.34 9.74
CA ALA A 126 -7.93 -17.32 9.01
C ALA A 126 -8.72 -18.61 8.74
N GLY A 127 -9.43 -19.12 9.76
CA GLY A 127 -10.29 -20.29 9.59
C GLY A 127 -11.47 -20.06 8.65
N VAL A 128 -12.09 -18.88 8.64
CA VAL A 128 -13.15 -18.51 7.70
C VAL A 128 -12.61 -18.34 6.29
N ALA A 129 -11.43 -17.71 6.13
CA ALA A 129 -10.76 -17.52 4.85
C ALA A 129 -10.45 -18.86 4.15
N GLU A 130 -9.97 -19.85 4.92
CA GLU A 130 -9.72 -21.21 4.40
C GLU A 130 -11.03 -21.90 3.99
N ARG A 131 -12.05 -21.88 4.86
CA ARG A 131 -13.35 -22.54 4.59
C ARG A 131 -14.09 -21.98 3.39
N LEU A 132 -14.04 -20.66 3.19
CA LEU A 132 -14.74 -19.97 2.11
C LEU A 132 -13.86 -19.75 0.88
N ASN A 133 -12.58 -20.12 0.94
CA ASN A 133 -11.55 -19.82 -0.07
C ASN A 133 -11.60 -18.35 -0.53
N SER A 134 -11.79 -17.43 0.43
CA SER A 134 -11.96 -16.00 0.18
C SER A 134 -10.64 -15.26 0.35
N GLU A 135 -10.13 -14.71 -0.74
CA GLU A 135 -8.90 -13.91 -0.71
C GLU A 135 -9.09 -12.61 0.11
N LEU A 136 -10.28 -12.01 0.05
CA LEU A 136 -10.58 -10.79 0.80
C LEU A 136 -10.47 -11.02 2.31
N VAL A 137 -11.07 -12.11 2.84
CA VAL A 137 -10.96 -12.45 4.27
C VAL A 137 -9.53 -12.86 4.64
N ARG A 138 -8.79 -13.46 3.69
CA ARG A 138 -7.37 -13.82 3.91
C ARG A 138 -6.48 -12.60 4.06
N VAL A 139 -6.75 -11.53 3.32
CA VAL A 139 -6.01 -10.26 3.45
C VAL A 139 -6.31 -9.63 4.80
N ASP A 140 -7.58 -9.54 5.20
CA ASP A 140 -7.99 -9.00 6.48
C ASP A 140 -7.37 -9.79 7.66
N ALA A 141 -7.38 -11.13 7.60
CA ALA A 141 -6.70 -11.98 8.58
C ALA A 141 -5.18 -11.68 8.69
N LYS A 142 -4.51 -11.35 7.59
CA LYS A 142 -3.09 -10.95 7.63
C LYS A 142 -2.88 -9.61 8.34
N GLU A 143 -3.80 -8.67 8.19
CA GLU A 143 -3.77 -7.40 8.93
C GLU A 143 -3.88 -7.67 10.43
N TRP A 144 -4.82 -8.50 10.88
CA TRP A 144 -4.92 -8.93 12.27
C TRP A 144 -3.70 -9.68 12.79
N LEU A 145 -3.01 -10.43 11.94
CA LEU A 145 -1.73 -11.05 12.31
C LEU A 145 -0.65 -9.99 12.59
N VAL A 146 -0.56 -8.96 11.75
CA VAL A 146 0.39 -7.85 11.94
C VAL A 146 0.08 -7.12 13.24
N ASP A 147 -1.19 -6.80 13.52
CA ASP A 147 -1.60 -6.17 14.77
C ASP A 147 -1.28 -7.04 15.99
N THR A 148 -1.47 -8.36 15.88
CA THR A 148 -1.06 -9.33 16.93
C THR A 148 0.44 -9.25 17.20
N LEU A 149 1.28 -9.19 16.17
CA LEU A 149 2.74 -9.12 16.31
C LEU A 149 3.18 -7.78 16.90
N LEU A 150 2.54 -6.68 16.51
CA LEU A 150 2.82 -5.35 17.07
C LEU A 150 2.45 -5.29 18.56
N SER A 151 1.25 -5.72 18.93
CA SER A 151 0.80 -5.76 20.33
C SER A 151 1.64 -6.72 21.17
N ALA A 152 2.08 -7.87 20.61
CA ALA A 152 3.01 -8.79 21.28
C ALA A 152 4.38 -8.15 21.52
N THR A 153 4.86 -7.30 20.62
CA THR A 153 6.11 -6.55 20.80
C THR A 153 6.00 -5.57 21.99
N LEU A 154 4.88 -4.87 22.11
CA LEU A 154 4.59 -4.03 23.28
C LEU A 154 4.55 -4.86 24.57
N LEU A 155 3.85 -6.00 24.54
CA LEU A 155 3.76 -6.91 25.68
C LEU A 155 5.15 -7.37 26.16
N ILE A 156 5.99 -7.82 25.24
CA ILE A 156 7.38 -8.22 25.55
C ILE A 156 8.17 -7.05 26.15
N GLY A 157 8.05 -5.87 25.59
CA GLY A 157 8.72 -4.66 26.09
C GLY A 157 8.32 -4.35 27.53
N PHE A 158 7.03 -4.40 27.86
CA PHE A 158 6.55 -4.14 29.22
C PHE A 158 6.91 -5.27 30.20
N VAL A 159 6.95 -6.54 29.76
CA VAL A 159 7.48 -7.65 30.58
C VAL A 159 8.95 -7.43 30.90
N VAL A 160 9.75 -6.99 29.94
CA VAL A 160 11.17 -6.64 30.16
C VAL A 160 11.30 -5.50 31.16
N ALA A 161 10.46 -4.47 31.08
CA ALA A 161 10.43 -3.34 32.01
C ALA A 161 10.20 -3.83 33.45
N ILE A 162 9.20 -4.68 33.67
CA ILE A 162 8.91 -5.26 35.00
C ILE A 162 10.08 -6.12 35.50
N GLY A 163 10.70 -6.89 34.60
CA GLY A 163 11.89 -7.67 34.94
C GLY A 163 13.07 -6.81 35.38
N LEU A 164 13.30 -5.66 34.70
CA LEU A 164 14.33 -4.69 35.10
C LEU A 164 14.04 -4.08 36.46
N ASP A 165 12.79 -3.78 36.76
CA ASP A 165 12.38 -3.26 38.06
C ASP A 165 12.68 -4.26 39.19
N ALA A 166 12.32 -5.52 38.98
CA ALA A 166 12.59 -6.60 39.94
C ALA A 166 14.10 -6.84 40.18
N LEU A 167 14.96 -6.52 39.21
CA LEU A 167 16.42 -6.58 39.32
C LEU A 167 17.06 -5.32 39.92
N GLY A 168 16.27 -4.31 40.31
CA GLY A 168 16.76 -3.05 40.87
C GLY A 168 17.16 -2.02 39.81
N TYR A 169 16.88 -2.26 38.55
CA TYR A 169 17.15 -1.34 37.45
C TYR A 169 15.91 -0.53 37.01
N GLY A 170 14.95 -0.33 37.93
CA GLY A 170 13.67 0.36 37.65
C GLY A 170 13.80 1.78 37.11
N HIS A 171 14.93 2.46 37.37
CA HIS A 171 15.21 3.80 36.83
C HIS A 171 15.28 3.81 35.28
N TYR A 172 15.47 2.67 34.60
CA TYR A 172 15.43 2.60 33.15
C TYR A 172 14.01 2.46 32.58
N ASN A 173 13.02 2.13 33.42
CA ASN A 173 11.64 1.86 32.96
C ASN A 173 11.03 3.06 32.20
N ARG A 174 11.38 4.28 32.58
CA ARG A 174 10.95 5.51 31.90
C ARG A 174 11.38 5.61 30.43
N TYR A 175 12.38 4.82 30.01
CA TYR A 175 12.86 4.80 28.63
C TYR A 175 12.21 3.71 27.79
N ILE A 176 11.53 2.74 28.39
CA ILE A 176 10.97 1.58 27.68
C ILE A 176 9.93 2.02 26.65
N ASP A 177 8.92 2.80 27.08
CA ASP A 177 7.88 3.30 26.16
C ASP A 177 8.45 4.17 25.02
N PRO A 178 9.30 5.19 25.26
CA PRO A 178 9.93 5.95 24.18
C PRO A 178 10.79 5.13 23.23
N VAL A 179 11.50 4.11 23.72
CA VAL A 179 12.29 3.19 22.88
C VAL A 179 11.37 2.35 22.00
N LEU A 180 10.30 1.78 22.56
CA LEU A 180 9.33 1.00 21.80
C LEU A 180 8.66 1.84 20.71
N VAL A 181 8.19 3.06 21.05
CA VAL A 181 7.61 4.00 20.07
C VAL A 181 8.59 4.28 18.94
N THR A 182 9.85 4.61 19.29
CA THR A 182 10.88 4.96 18.30
C THR A 182 11.19 3.78 17.39
N LEU A 183 11.37 2.59 17.93
CA LEU A 183 11.66 1.37 17.14
C LEU A 183 10.49 0.99 16.24
N LEU A 184 9.27 0.96 16.79
CA LEU A 184 8.07 0.61 16.02
C LEU A 184 7.84 1.62 14.89
N ALA A 185 7.93 2.92 15.17
CA ALA A 185 7.76 3.97 14.18
C ALA A 185 8.85 3.92 13.10
N LEU A 186 10.12 3.64 13.48
CA LEU A 186 11.22 3.48 12.52
C LEU A 186 10.98 2.31 11.58
N CYS A 187 10.60 1.16 12.10
CA CYS A 187 10.26 -0.02 11.29
C CYS A 187 9.04 0.24 10.40
N ALA A 188 8.00 0.87 10.94
CA ALA A 188 6.77 1.17 10.21
C ALA A 188 6.99 2.18 9.07
N THR A 189 7.94 3.11 9.19
CA THR A 189 8.26 4.14 8.18
C THR A 189 8.72 3.55 6.84
N LEU A 190 9.32 2.36 6.84
CA LEU A 190 9.82 1.72 5.62
C LEU A 190 8.70 1.33 4.64
N ILE A 191 7.51 1.01 5.15
CA ILE A 191 6.37 0.58 4.34
C ILE A 191 5.80 1.74 3.52
N PRO A 192 5.39 2.88 4.12
CA PRO A 192 4.82 4.00 3.38
C PRO A 192 5.82 4.62 2.39
N ILE A 193 7.12 4.65 2.69
CA ILE A 193 8.14 5.14 1.75
C ILE A 193 8.13 4.31 0.47
N LYS A 194 8.08 2.97 0.56
CA LYS A 194 8.01 2.09 -0.61
C LYS A 194 6.71 2.25 -1.38
N VAL A 195 5.58 2.36 -0.67
CA VAL A 195 4.25 2.57 -1.26
C VAL A 195 4.21 3.90 -2.01
N LEU A 196 4.68 4.99 -1.39
CA LEU A 196 4.77 6.31 -2.01
C LEU A 196 5.65 6.30 -3.25
N GLY A 197 6.86 5.74 -3.13
CA GLY A 197 7.81 5.69 -4.24
C GLY A 197 7.25 4.96 -5.47
N ARG A 198 6.49 3.87 -5.27
CA ARG A 198 5.86 3.13 -6.36
C ARG A 198 4.67 3.89 -6.95
N ASN A 199 3.73 4.31 -6.11
CA ASN A 199 2.49 4.91 -6.59
C ASN A 199 2.67 6.34 -7.13
N LEU A 200 3.62 7.13 -6.59
CA LEU A 200 4.00 8.42 -7.18
C LEU A 200 4.54 8.27 -8.60
N ARG A 201 5.31 7.22 -8.88
CA ARG A 201 5.78 6.96 -10.24
C ARG A 201 4.61 6.70 -11.19
N GLU A 202 3.58 5.98 -10.73
CA GLU A 202 2.37 5.72 -11.52
C GLU A 202 1.53 7.00 -11.73
N VAL A 203 1.36 7.83 -10.70
CA VAL A 203 0.67 9.13 -10.81
C VAL A 203 1.39 10.07 -11.77
N LEU A 204 2.72 10.10 -11.73
CA LEU A 204 3.56 10.91 -12.61
C LEU A 204 3.77 10.29 -13.99
N LYS A 205 3.11 9.15 -14.29
CA LYS A 205 3.25 8.41 -15.56
C LYS A 205 4.69 8.08 -15.92
N ILE A 206 5.55 7.86 -14.92
CA ILE A 206 6.92 7.40 -15.15
C ILE A 206 6.88 5.97 -15.66
N ALA A 207 7.62 5.68 -16.73
CA ALA A 207 7.66 4.36 -17.33
C ALA A 207 7.88 3.26 -16.27
N PRO A 208 7.06 2.19 -16.29
CA PRO A 208 7.21 1.09 -15.37
C PRO A 208 8.57 0.40 -15.58
N LYS A 209 9.10 -0.21 -14.53
CA LYS A 209 10.33 -1.01 -14.58
C LYS A 209 9.99 -2.48 -14.38
N GLY A 210 10.81 -3.37 -14.94
CA GLY A 210 10.69 -4.82 -14.75
C GLY A 210 10.27 -5.56 -16.02
N ASP A 211 9.82 -6.80 -15.83
CA ASP A 211 9.60 -7.78 -16.91
C ASP A 211 8.60 -7.31 -17.96
N VAL A 212 7.54 -6.61 -17.53
CA VAL A 212 6.52 -6.09 -18.47
C VAL A 212 7.13 -5.07 -19.43
N SER A 213 7.90 -4.10 -18.94
CA SER A 213 8.58 -3.13 -19.80
C SER A 213 9.57 -3.77 -20.74
N ALA A 214 10.40 -4.70 -20.23
CA ALA A 214 11.37 -5.42 -21.04
C ALA A 214 10.70 -6.23 -22.15
N ARG A 215 9.57 -6.88 -21.84
CA ARG A 215 8.79 -7.63 -22.83
C ARG A 215 8.16 -6.72 -23.88
N VAL A 216 7.56 -5.60 -23.48
CA VAL A 216 7.00 -4.61 -24.42
C VAL A 216 8.07 -4.08 -25.35
N GLU A 217 9.25 -3.70 -24.82
CA GLU A 217 10.37 -3.21 -25.61
C GLU A 217 10.87 -4.27 -26.61
N SER A 218 11.03 -5.51 -26.16
CA SER A 218 11.43 -6.64 -27.00
C SER A 218 10.44 -6.91 -28.15
N GLU A 219 9.13 -6.88 -27.89
CA GLU A 219 8.11 -7.08 -28.93
C GLU A 219 8.05 -5.91 -29.92
N ILE A 220 8.27 -4.67 -29.43
CA ILE A 220 8.35 -3.48 -30.29
C ILE A 220 9.60 -3.54 -31.18
N ASP A 221 10.73 -3.98 -30.66
CA ASP A 221 11.95 -4.17 -31.46
C ASP A 221 11.78 -5.25 -32.52
N ALA A 222 11.12 -6.36 -32.17
CA ALA A 222 10.77 -7.39 -33.13
C ALA A 222 9.78 -6.88 -34.22
N LEU A 223 8.86 -5.98 -33.85
CA LEU A 223 7.94 -5.33 -34.77
C LEU A 223 8.70 -4.39 -35.75
N ARG A 224 9.65 -3.59 -35.21
CA ARG A 224 10.53 -2.72 -36.02
C ARG A 224 11.26 -3.53 -37.10
N GLN A 225 11.85 -4.66 -36.70
CA GLN A 225 12.61 -5.51 -37.59
C GLN A 225 11.73 -6.19 -38.66
N ARG A 226 10.56 -6.71 -38.27
CA ARG A 226 9.65 -7.43 -39.19
C ARG A 226 9.03 -6.54 -40.26
N HIS A 227 8.66 -5.34 -39.88
CA HIS A 227 7.96 -4.42 -40.79
C HIS A 227 8.88 -3.35 -41.41
N GLY A 228 10.14 -3.28 -40.98
CA GLY A 228 11.09 -2.25 -41.45
C GLY A 228 10.60 -0.84 -41.11
N ILE A 229 10.00 -0.63 -39.93
CA ILE A 229 9.42 0.63 -39.51
C ILE A 229 10.24 1.29 -38.41
N GLU A 230 10.28 2.61 -38.43
CA GLU A 230 10.77 3.44 -37.34
C GLU A 230 9.56 3.75 -36.43
N CYS A 231 9.62 3.41 -35.14
CA CYS A 231 8.54 3.70 -34.22
C CYS A 231 9.08 4.04 -32.83
N TYR A 232 8.28 4.81 -32.09
CA TYR A 232 8.54 5.27 -30.73
C TYR A 232 7.40 4.86 -29.83
N SER A 233 7.71 4.37 -28.66
CA SER A 233 6.72 3.87 -27.71
C SER A 233 6.74 4.64 -26.40
N HIS A 234 5.55 4.89 -25.87
CA HIS A 234 5.37 5.42 -24.53
C HIS A 234 4.53 4.42 -23.75
N LEU A 235 5.09 3.90 -22.66
CA LEU A 235 4.42 2.96 -21.78
C LEU A 235 4.24 3.61 -20.41
N ALA A 236 3.01 3.72 -19.97
CA ALA A 236 2.67 4.16 -18.62
C ALA A 236 1.80 3.12 -17.94
N LYS A 237 1.80 3.13 -16.59
CA LYS A 237 0.93 2.31 -15.77
C LYS A 237 0.14 3.20 -14.84
N SER A 238 -1.15 2.94 -14.71
CA SER A 238 -2.05 3.64 -13.79
C SER A 238 -2.93 2.61 -13.08
N GLY A 239 -2.55 2.24 -11.85
CA GLY A 239 -3.19 1.17 -11.10
C GLY A 239 -3.11 -0.17 -11.83
N ARG A 240 -4.25 -0.72 -12.21
CA ARG A 240 -4.33 -2.03 -12.92
C ARG A 240 -4.17 -1.94 -14.42
N ARG A 241 -4.21 -0.72 -14.97
CA ARG A 241 -4.22 -0.49 -16.41
C ARG A 241 -2.86 -0.02 -16.91
N PHE A 242 -2.51 -0.52 -18.08
CA PHE A 242 -1.38 -0.02 -18.86
C PHE A 242 -1.88 0.87 -20.02
N ASP A 243 -1.18 1.96 -20.26
CA ASP A 243 -1.36 2.82 -21.41
C ASP A 243 -0.12 2.65 -22.30
N LEU A 244 -0.30 2.03 -23.48
CA LEU A 244 0.74 1.86 -24.49
C LEU A 244 0.39 2.70 -25.71
N GLU A 245 1.21 3.68 -26.00
CA GLU A 245 1.15 4.49 -27.21
C GLU A 245 2.33 4.14 -28.10
N LEU A 246 2.07 3.86 -29.37
CA LEU A 246 3.05 3.56 -30.38
C LEU A 246 2.92 4.53 -31.55
N ASN A 247 3.93 5.35 -31.77
CA ASN A 247 3.99 6.32 -32.86
C ASN A 247 4.92 5.79 -33.96
N ILE A 248 4.35 5.55 -35.16
CA ILE A 248 5.04 4.95 -36.30
C ILE A 248 5.34 6.03 -37.34
N LEU A 249 6.63 6.18 -37.69
CA LEU A 249 7.06 7.06 -38.75
C LEU A 249 6.98 6.31 -40.09
N VAL A 250 6.08 6.77 -40.95
CA VAL A 250 5.89 6.20 -42.29
C VAL A 250 6.90 6.79 -43.27
N ALA A 251 7.76 5.95 -43.83
CA ALA A 251 8.73 6.40 -44.81
C ALA A 251 8.10 6.93 -46.11
N PRO A 252 8.72 7.90 -46.78
CA PRO A 252 8.25 8.34 -48.07
C PRO A 252 8.10 7.19 -49.08
N GLY A 253 6.97 7.14 -49.78
CA GLY A 253 6.66 6.08 -50.75
C GLY A 253 6.04 4.82 -50.16
N GLN A 254 5.95 4.69 -48.82
CA GLN A 254 5.21 3.63 -48.19
C GLN A 254 3.72 4.00 -48.03
N GLU A 255 2.86 3.05 -48.37
CA GLU A 255 1.42 3.17 -48.15
C GLU A 255 1.01 2.33 -46.94
N TRP A 256 0.20 2.93 -46.06
CA TRP A 256 -0.37 2.31 -44.89
C TRP A 256 -1.89 2.46 -44.90
N PRO A 257 -2.59 1.66 -45.74
CA PRO A 257 -4.06 1.67 -45.76
C PRO A 257 -4.58 1.20 -44.38
N VAL A 258 -5.82 1.52 -44.06
CA VAL A 258 -6.42 1.25 -42.74
C VAL A 258 -6.37 -0.25 -42.43
N GLU A 259 -6.56 -1.11 -43.38
CA GLU A 259 -6.51 -2.58 -43.24
C GLU A 259 -5.12 -3.04 -42.75
N ARG A 260 -4.05 -2.47 -43.29
CA ARG A 260 -2.68 -2.75 -42.84
C ARG A 260 -2.40 -2.20 -41.44
N GLN A 261 -2.94 -1.02 -41.11
CA GLN A 261 -2.83 -0.45 -39.77
C GLN A 261 -3.53 -1.32 -38.75
N ASP A 262 -4.74 -1.82 -39.07
CA ASP A 262 -5.52 -2.69 -38.17
C ASP A 262 -4.86 -4.07 -38.01
N ALA A 263 -4.29 -4.62 -39.10
CA ALA A 263 -3.51 -5.84 -38.98
C ALA A 263 -2.33 -5.72 -38.02
N LEU A 264 -1.61 -4.59 -38.06
CA LEU A 264 -0.51 -4.32 -37.15
C LEU A 264 -0.99 -4.14 -35.70
N ARG A 265 -2.11 -3.44 -35.46
CA ARG A 265 -2.73 -3.33 -34.14
C ARG A 265 -3.10 -4.69 -33.58
N GLN A 266 -3.70 -5.55 -34.43
CA GLN A 266 -4.09 -6.91 -34.04
C GLN A 266 -2.86 -7.78 -33.75
N GLU A 267 -1.80 -7.67 -34.54
CA GLU A 267 -0.55 -8.38 -34.30
C GLU A 267 0.07 -7.96 -32.95
N LEU A 268 0.16 -6.67 -32.68
CA LEU A 268 0.69 -6.16 -31.41
C LEU A 268 -0.16 -6.61 -30.23
N TRP A 269 -1.48 -6.53 -30.35
CA TRP A 269 -2.41 -6.98 -29.31
C TRP A 269 -2.30 -8.48 -29.04
N SER A 270 -2.19 -9.32 -30.08
CA SER A 270 -2.07 -10.77 -29.90
C SER A 270 -0.79 -11.19 -29.17
N ARG A 271 0.25 -10.36 -29.21
CA ARG A 271 1.54 -10.64 -28.53
C ARG A 271 1.66 -10.05 -27.14
N LEU A 272 1.02 -8.90 -26.90
CA LEU A 272 1.13 -8.14 -25.67
C LEU A 272 -0.13 -8.18 -24.80
N GLY A 273 -1.28 -8.56 -25.35
CA GLY A 273 -2.56 -8.54 -24.65
C GLY A 273 -2.53 -9.34 -23.34
N ASP A 274 -1.97 -10.55 -23.35
CA ASP A 274 -1.84 -11.38 -22.14
C ASP A 274 -0.90 -10.77 -21.10
N THR A 275 0.11 -9.99 -21.56
CA THR A 275 1.09 -9.34 -20.66
C THR A 275 0.55 -8.05 -20.08
N LEU A 276 -0.19 -7.28 -20.86
CA LEU A 276 -0.73 -5.98 -20.47
C LEU A 276 -2.11 -6.07 -19.78
N GLY A 277 -2.87 -7.15 -20.06
CA GLY A 277 -4.21 -7.33 -19.50
C GLY A 277 -5.17 -6.21 -19.94
N ASP A 278 -5.73 -5.48 -18.96
CA ASP A 278 -6.54 -4.29 -19.25
C ASP A 278 -5.62 -3.13 -19.67
N ALA A 279 -5.51 -2.89 -20.97
CA ALA A 279 -4.64 -1.88 -21.52
C ALA A 279 -5.33 -0.97 -22.53
N TRP A 280 -4.90 0.28 -22.54
CA TRP A 280 -5.20 1.21 -23.63
C TRP A 280 -4.08 1.17 -24.65
N LEU A 281 -4.38 0.66 -25.85
CA LEU A 281 -3.45 0.64 -26.96
C LEU A 281 -3.80 1.72 -27.97
N SER A 282 -2.89 2.65 -28.19
CA SER A 282 -2.98 3.66 -29.24
C SER A 282 -1.84 3.46 -30.23
N VAL A 283 -2.15 3.35 -31.53
CA VAL A 283 -1.13 3.25 -32.59
C VAL A 283 -1.40 4.35 -33.60
N CYS A 284 -0.49 5.32 -33.64
CA CYS A 284 -0.55 6.49 -34.50
C CYS A 284 0.45 6.34 -35.65
N PHE A 285 0.06 6.79 -36.84
CA PHE A 285 0.90 6.79 -38.04
C PHE A 285 1.12 8.22 -38.52
N THR A 286 2.36 8.62 -38.71
CA THR A 286 2.72 9.95 -39.17
C THR A 286 3.88 9.93 -40.16
N ARG A 287 3.95 10.90 -41.04
CA ARG A 287 5.13 11.15 -41.89
C ARG A 287 6.04 12.23 -41.35
N GLU A 288 5.63 12.89 -40.29
CA GLU A 288 6.34 14.02 -39.71
C GLU A 288 6.89 13.71 -38.33
N LYS A 289 8.21 13.86 -38.16
CA LYS A 289 8.89 13.57 -36.87
C LYS A 289 8.40 14.40 -35.69
N ARG A 290 7.79 15.55 -35.92
CA ARG A 290 7.26 16.41 -34.86
C ARG A 290 6.05 15.80 -34.11
N TRP A 291 5.46 14.73 -34.65
CA TRP A 291 4.32 14.04 -34.05
C TRP A 291 4.69 12.69 -33.40
N LEU A 292 5.97 12.46 -33.15
CA LEU A 292 6.50 11.25 -32.49
C LEU A 292 6.59 11.43 -30.96
#